data_1df65143ef4f2673c6060ed635e57e2a
#
_entry.id   1df65143ef4f2673c6060ed635e57e2a
#
_cell.length_a   1.000
_cell.length_b   1.000
_cell.length_c   1.000
_cell.angle_alpha   90.00
_cell.angle_beta   90.00
_cell.angle_gamma   90.00
#
_symmetry.space_group_name_H-M   'P 1'
#
loop_
_entity.id
_entity.type
_entity.pdbx_description
1 polymer ?
#
loop_
_entity_poly.entity_id
_entity_poly.type
_entity_poly.pdbx_seq_one_letter_code
_entity_poly.pdbx_strand_id
1 'polypeptide(L)'
;IFTTLDTKVQDALELSIKQQLANIEQRKNVKKLETAAIVTRRDSGEIVALAGGRNSQNTGFNRALNAVRPIGSLIKPLVYLTALEYPEKYTLITPLSDTNIQIKSGKGKVWAPSNYDRKEHGDVPLHAALAHSYNLATVRIGMDIGVGRVAKTLRETGVQRPVNIYPSMLLGALTLTPFEVTQVYQALAGDGFAMPLRSINAVMDQQG
;
A
#
# COMPACT_ATOMS: atom_id res chain seq x y z
N ILE A 1 23.60 -15.85 -13.54
CA ILE A 1 22.38 -15.42 -12.86
C ILE A 1 21.45 -14.83 -13.91
N PHE A 2 20.22 -15.36 -13.98
CA PHE A 2 19.16 -14.87 -14.84
C PHE A 2 18.18 -14.04 -14.00
N THR A 3 18.00 -12.78 -14.39
CA THR A 3 17.12 -11.86 -13.68
C THR A 3 15.80 -11.68 -14.41
N THR A 4 14.79 -11.14 -13.72
CA THR A 4 13.51 -10.75 -14.30
C THR A 4 13.52 -9.32 -14.85
N LEU A 5 14.64 -8.60 -14.67
CA LEU A 5 14.75 -7.20 -15.06
C LEU A 5 14.65 -7.02 -16.56
N ASP A 6 13.84 -6.05 -16.98
CA ASP A 6 13.67 -5.60 -18.37
C ASP A 6 14.39 -4.27 -18.54
N THR A 7 15.45 -4.25 -19.35
CA THR A 7 16.29 -3.07 -19.55
C THR A 7 15.50 -1.89 -20.11
N LYS A 8 14.53 -2.14 -21.01
CA LYS A 8 13.70 -1.07 -21.59
C LYS A 8 12.79 -0.43 -20.55
N VAL A 9 12.22 -1.26 -19.66
CA VAL A 9 11.37 -0.77 -18.56
C VAL A 9 12.21 -0.02 -17.53
N GLN A 10 13.41 -0.53 -17.23
CA GLN A 10 14.35 0.12 -16.31
C GLN A 10 14.78 1.50 -16.83
N ASP A 11 15.19 1.60 -18.10
CA ASP A 11 15.59 2.86 -18.73
C ASP A 11 14.44 3.88 -18.73
N ALA A 12 13.22 3.43 -19.06
CA ALA A 12 12.02 4.28 -19.04
C ALA A 12 11.71 4.77 -17.61
N LEU A 13 11.84 3.91 -16.60
CA LEU A 13 11.66 4.28 -15.21
C LEU A 13 12.66 5.36 -14.77
N GLU A 14 13.93 5.16 -15.04
CA GLU A 14 15.00 6.11 -14.67
C GLU A 14 14.84 7.47 -15.34
N LEU A 15 14.52 7.47 -16.64
CA LEU A 15 14.24 8.70 -17.39
C LEU A 15 13.04 9.43 -16.78
N SER A 16 11.96 8.72 -16.51
CA SER A 16 10.73 9.28 -15.90
C SER A 16 11.00 9.88 -14.52
N ILE A 17 11.75 9.19 -13.66
CA ILE A 17 12.15 9.69 -12.34
C ILE A 17 12.92 10.99 -12.48
N LYS A 18 13.94 11.04 -13.35
CA LYS A 18 14.76 12.23 -13.58
C LYS A 18 13.92 13.43 -14.00
N GLN A 19 13.02 13.23 -14.98
CA GLN A 19 12.16 14.28 -15.50
C GLN A 19 11.13 14.77 -14.46
N GLN A 20 10.45 13.84 -13.79
CA GLN A 20 9.38 14.20 -12.86
C GLN A 20 9.94 14.83 -11.58
N LEU A 21 11.06 14.37 -11.04
CA LEU A 21 11.66 15.00 -9.89
C LEU A 21 12.09 16.44 -10.20
N ALA A 22 12.70 16.70 -11.37
CA ALA A 22 13.07 18.05 -11.78
C ALA A 22 11.83 18.97 -11.86
N ASN A 23 10.74 18.48 -12.48
CA ASN A 23 9.49 19.22 -12.60
C ASN A 23 8.86 19.54 -11.23
N ILE A 24 8.87 18.57 -10.30
CA ILE A 24 8.31 18.76 -8.96
C ILE A 24 9.17 19.72 -8.14
N GLU A 25 10.49 19.57 -8.19
CA GLU A 25 11.44 20.44 -7.49
C GLU A 25 11.28 21.90 -7.94
N GLN A 26 11.17 22.13 -9.24
CA GLN A 26 10.91 23.46 -9.80
C GLN A 26 9.54 24.01 -9.36
N ARG A 27 8.47 23.24 -9.54
CA ARG A 27 7.10 23.68 -9.27
C ARG A 27 6.82 23.92 -7.78
N LYS A 28 7.45 23.17 -6.88
CA LYS A 28 7.26 23.27 -5.43
C LYS A 28 8.36 24.06 -4.72
N ASN A 29 9.35 24.57 -5.45
CA ASN A 29 10.53 25.25 -4.91
C ASN A 29 11.21 24.44 -3.79
N VAL A 30 11.35 23.15 -4.00
CA VAL A 30 12.06 22.22 -3.09
C VAL A 30 13.26 21.64 -3.80
N LYS A 31 14.26 21.18 -3.05
CA LYS A 31 15.50 20.62 -3.60
C LYS A 31 15.78 19.25 -2.99
N LYS A 32 16.52 18.43 -3.74
CA LYS A 32 17.00 17.12 -3.29
C LYS A 32 15.88 16.16 -2.90
N LEU A 33 14.78 16.16 -3.67
CA LEU A 33 13.75 15.15 -3.51
C LEU A 33 14.31 13.76 -3.80
N GLU A 34 13.86 12.80 -3.03
CA GLU A 34 14.16 11.38 -3.21
C GLU A 34 12.88 10.62 -3.54
N THR A 35 13.04 9.50 -4.21
CA THR A 35 11.94 8.63 -4.60
C THR A 35 12.33 7.17 -4.49
N ALA A 36 11.34 6.29 -4.59
CA ALA A 36 11.52 4.88 -4.86
C ALA A 36 10.39 4.41 -5.76
N ALA A 37 10.69 3.46 -6.63
CA ALA A 37 9.69 2.83 -7.48
C ALA A 37 10.04 1.37 -7.72
N ILE A 38 9.00 0.54 -7.84
CA ILE A 38 9.10 -0.88 -8.19
C ILE A 38 8.04 -1.14 -9.25
N VAL A 39 8.44 -1.77 -10.34
CA VAL A 39 7.54 -2.20 -11.42
C VAL A 39 7.53 -3.71 -11.46
N THR A 40 6.34 -4.30 -11.36
CA THR A 40 6.16 -5.75 -11.35
C THR A 40 5.21 -6.21 -12.44
N ARG A 41 5.35 -7.45 -12.87
CA ARG A 41 4.30 -8.14 -13.62
C ARG A 41 3.21 -8.59 -12.65
N ARG A 42 1.96 -8.31 -12.98
CA ARG A 42 0.83 -8.58 -12.09
C ARG A 42 0.59 -10.08 -11.86
N ASP A 43 0.84 -10.90 -12.87
CA ASP A 43 0.51 -12.33 -12.94
C ASP A 43 1.62 -13.25 -12.42
N SER A 44 2.85 -12.76 -12.36
CA SER A 44 4.00 -13.58 -11.96
C SER A 44 4.78 -13.05 -10.75
N GLY A 45 4.54 -11.80 -10.33
CA GLY A 45 5.30 -11.15 -9.27
C GLY A 45 6.74 -10.80 -9.65
N GLU A 46 7.11 -10.94 -10.94
CA GLU A 46 8.44 -10.58 -11.43
C GLU A 46 8.68 -9.08 -11.34
N ILE A 47 9.79 -8.69 -10.70
CA ILE A 47 10.25 -7.30 -10.67
C ILE A 47 10.97 -7.04 -11.99
N VAL A 48 10.38 -6.20 -12.84
CA VAL A 48 10.95 -5.85 -14.16
C VAL A 48 11.77 -4.57 -14.13
N ALA A 49 11.53 -3.68 -13.14
CA ALA A 49 12.36 -2.50 -12.90
C ALA A 49 12.29 -2.07 -11.44
N LEU A 50 13.37 -1.47 -10.94
CA LEU A 50 13.45 -0.98 -9.56
C LEU A 50 14.34 0.25 -9.48
N ALA A 51 13.87 1.27 -8.76
CA ALA A 51 14.67 2.44 -8.39
C ALA A 51 14.61 2.66 -6.87
N GLY A 52 15.75 2.60 -6.21
CA GLY A 52 15.89 2.82 -4.76
C GLY A 52 16.16 4.28 -4.37
N GLY A 53 16.25 5.19 -5.33
CA GLY A 53 16.50 6.61 -5.15
C GLY A 53 16.39 7.38 -6.46
N ARG A 54 16.68 8.68 -6.41
CA ARG A 54 16.72 9.55 -7.60
C ARG A 54 17.83 9.22 -8.60
N ASN A 55 18.88 8.58 -8.11
CA ASN A 55 20.04 8.20 -8.91
C ASN A 55 20.26 6.68 -8.76
N SER A 56 20.07 5.94 -9.85
CA SER A 56 20.26 4.50 -9.93
C SER A 56 21.70 4.05 -9.71
N GLN A 57 22.68 4.92 -10.01
CA GLN A 57 24.10 4.64 -9.81
C GLN A 57 24.55 4.76 -8.34
N ASN A 58 23.68 5.23 -7.46
CA ASN A 58 24.01 5.36 -6.06
C ASN A 58 23.86 4.03 -5.33
N THR A 59 24.97 3.45 -4.88
CA THR A 59 25.04 2.19 -4.13
C THR A 59 24.66 2.31 -2.65
N GLY A 60 24.18 3.49 -2.21
CA GLY A 60 23.80 3.76 -0.83
C GLY A 60 22.43 3.15 -0.44
N PHE A 61 21.70 3.87 0.38
CA PHE A 61 20.42 3.44 0.94
C PHE A 61 19.35 3.22 -0.14
N ASN A 62 18.92 1.96 -0.32
CA ASN A 62 17.85 1.60 -1.25
C ASN A 62 16.48 1.82 -0.60
N ARG A 63 15.79 2.89 -0.99
CA ARG A 63 14.49 3.24 -0.41
C ARG A 63 13.38 2.28 -0.79
N ALA A 64 13.47 1.65 -1.95
CA ALA A 64 12.48 0.67 -2.38
C ALA A 64 12.42 -0.54 -1.43
N LEU A 65 13.58 -0.97 -0.93
CA LEU A 65 13.72 -2.15 -0.07
C LEU A 65 13.76 -1.81 1.43
N ASN A 66 14.28 -0.63 1.80
CA ASN A 66 14.67 -0.36 3.18
C ASN A 66 13.94 0.83 3.83
N ALA A 67 13.26 1.69 3.07
CA ALA A 67 12.55 2.83 3.65
C ALA A 67 11.22 2.40 4.27
N VAL A 68 11.20 2.21 5.58
CA VAL A 68 10.01 1.86 6.35
C VAL A 68 9.24 3.13 6.69
N ARG A 69 7.99 3.25 6.20
CA ARG A 69 7.13 4.44 6.37
C ARG A 69 5.69 4.06 6.65
N PRO A 70 4.91 4.89 7.38
CA PRO A 70 3.48 4.71 7.48
C PRO A 70 2.84 4.69 6.08
N ILE A 71 2.00 3.69 5.81
CA ILE A 71 1.42 3.51 4.47
C ILE A 71 0.16 4.35 4.24
N GLY A 72 -0.43 4.90 5.29
CA GLY A 72 -1.62 5.73 5.17
C GLY A 72 -2.77 5.01 4.45
N SER A 73 -3.47 5.73 3.62
CA SER A 73 -4.66 5.21 2.90
C SER A 73 -4.39 4.03 1.96
N LEU A 74 -3.14 3.64 1.74
CA LEU A 74 -2.82 2.43 0.97
C LEU A 74 -3.33 1.14 1.64
N ILE A 75 -3.66 1.17 2.93
CA ILE A 75 -4.31 0.03 3.62
C ILE A 75 -5.79 -0.14 3.26
N LYS A 76 -6.47 0.92 2.84
CA LYS A 76 -7.94 0.92 2.69
C LYS A 76 -8.48 -0.15 1.74
N PRO A 77 -7.88 -0.40 0.56
CA PRO A 77 -8.33 -1.51 -0.28
C PRO A 77 -8.41 -2.85 0.47
N LEU A 78 -7.46 -3.15 1.37
CA LEU A 78 -7.51 -4.37 2.18
C LEU A 78 -8.63 -4.35 3.23
N VAL A 79 -8.92 -3.19 3.83
CA VAL A 79 -10.05 -3.06 4.76
C VAL A 79 -11.36 -3.40 4.06
N TYR A 80 -11.56 -2.84 2.87
CA TYR A 80 -12.78 -3.08 2.10
C TYR A 80 -12.83 -4.50 1.49
N LEU A 81 -11.68 -5.04 1.04
CA LEU A 81 -11.59 -6.43 0.60
C LEU A 81 -12.00 -7.38 1.72
N THR A 82 -11.45 -7.20 2.94
CA THR A 82 -11.82 -8.02 4.10
C THR A 82 -13.32 -7.93 4.43
N ALA A 83 -13.93 -6.75 4.23
CA ALA A 83 -15.38 -6.62 4.43
C ALA A 83 -16.18 -7.39 3.36
N LEU A 84 -15.75 -7.32 2.11
CA LEU A 84 -16.42 -8.00 0.99
C LEU A 84 -16.27 -9.53 1.02
N GLU A 85 -15.43 -10.10 1.89
CA GLU A 85 -15.42 -11.54 2.21
C GLU A 85 -16.72 -12.00 2.93
N TYR A 86 -17.54 -11.05 3.36
CA TYR A 86 -18.84 -11.30 4.02
C TYR A 86 -19.99 -10.73 3.16
N PRO A 87 -20.31 -11.34 1.99
CA PRO A 87 -21.25 -10.79 1.02
C PRO A 87 -22.69 -10.71 1.54
N GLU A 88 -23.03 -11.50 2.56
CA GLU A 88 -24.32 -11.43 3.27
C GLU A 88 -24.49 -10.13 4.08
N LYS A 89 -23.38 -9.46 4.42
CA LYS A 89 -23.37 -8.23 5.22
C LYS A 89 -22.94 -7.01 4.42
N TYR A 90 -21.95 -7.19 3.52
CA TYR A 90 -21.33 -6.10 2.78
C TYR A 90 -21.34 -6.35 1.27
N THR A 91 -21.87 -5.38 0.55
CA THR A 91 -21.80 -5.29 -0.91
C THR A 91 -21.24 -3.93 -1.30
N LEU A 92 -20.94 -3.71 -2.57
CA LEU A 92 -20.43 -2.43 -3.07
C LEU A 92 -21.36 -1.25 -2.79
N ILE A 93 -22.65 -1.49 -2.65
CA ILE A 93 -23.68 -0.46 -2.39
C ILE A 93 -24.09 -0.38 -0.92
N THR A 94 -23.56 -1.23 -0.03
CA THR A 94 -23.87 -1.17 1.40
C THR A 94 -23.59 0.24 1.93
N PRO A 95 -24.58 0.91 2.58
CA PRO A 95 -24.38 2.23 3.16
C PRO A 95 -23.45 2.14 4.37
N LEU A 96 -22.45 3.00 4.39
CA LEU A 96 -21.51 3.16 5.50
C LEU A 96 -21.67 4.56 6.06
N SER A 97 -21.81 4.68 7.36
CA SER A 97 -21.88 6.00 8.00
C SER A 97 -20.51 6.65 8.06
N ASP A 98 -20.34 7.77 7.37
CA ASP A 98 -19.14 8.63 7.41
C ASP A 98 -19.35 9.82 8.36
N THR A 99 -19.78 9.51 9.60
CA THR A 99 -19.99 10.47 10.68
C THR A 99 -18.95 10.28 11.78
N ASN A 100 -18.82 11.26 12.65
CA ASN A 100 -17.87 11.23 13.76
C ASN A 100 -17.93 9.93 14.54
N ILE A 101 -16.75 9.40 14.87
CA ILE A 101 -16.59 8.18 15.64
C ILE A 101 -15.52 8.40 16.72
N GLN A 102 -15.78 7.86 17.89
CA GLN A 102 -14.84 7.85 19.01
C GLN A 102 -14.57 6.40 19.43
N ILE A 103 -13.32 6.03 19.44
CA ILE A 103 -12.89 4.67 19.80
C ILE A 103 -12.11 4.74 21.11
N LYS A 104 -12.61 4.08 22.14
CA LYS A 104 -11.89 3.94 23.39
C LYS A 104 -10.65 3.07 23.16
N SER A 105 -9.48 3.63 23.38
CA SER A 105 -8.22 2.92 23.43
C SER A 105 -7.89 2.58 24.89
N GLY A 106 -7.04 1.57 25.11
CA GLY A 106 -6.63 1.21 26.48
C GLY A 106 -6.13 2.41 27.30
N LYS A 107 -6.23 2.34 28.62
CA LYS A 107 -5.85 3.41 29.58
C LYS A 107 -6.67 4.70 29.46
N GLY A 108 -7.95 4.62 29.06
CA GLY A 108 -8.87 5.77 29.04
C GLY A 108 -8.63 6.78 27.92
N LYS A 109 -7.70 6.52 27.01
CA LYS A 109 -7.49 7.37 25.84
C LYS A 109 -8.60 7.14 24.83
N VAL A 110 -9.11 8.24 24.23
CA VAL A 110 -10.07 8.22 23.15
C VAL A 110 -9.33 8.58 21.86
N TRP A 111 -9.49 7.75 20.83
CA TRP A 111 -9.04 8.05 19.49
C TRP A 111 -10.24 8.51 18.65
N ALA A 112 -10.18 9.73 18.13
CA ALA A 112 -11.20 10.33 17.29
C ALA A 112 -10.56 10.71 15.94
N PRO A 113 -10.65 9.84 14.92
CA PRO A 113 -10.17 10.17 13.58
C PRO A 113 -11.06 11.24 12.93
N SER A 114 -10.54 11.86 11.87
CA SER A 114 -11.31 12.77 11.02
C SER A 114 -11.01 12.52 9.55
N ASN A 115 -11.91 12.94 8.66
CA ASN A 115 -11.65 13.00 7.23
C ASN A 115 -10.59 14.07 6.91
N TYR A 116 -9.95 13.95 5.75
CA TYR A 116 -8.92 14.89 5.31
C TYR A 116 -9.47 16.31 5.15
N ASP A 117 -10.68 16.44 4.64
CA ASP A 117 -11.40 17.70 4.47
C ASP A 117 -12.11 18.19 5.75
N ARG A 118 -12.02 17.42 6.86
CA ARG A 118 -12.63 17.70 8.17
C ARG A 118 -14.17 17.75 8.15
N LYS A 119 -14.80 17.11 7.15
CA LYS A 119 -16.26 17.03 7.02
C LYS A 119 -16.77 15.62 7.29
N GLU A 120 -18.03 15.54 7.66
CA GLU A 120 -18.84 14.33 7.69
C GLU A 120 -19.68 14.27 6.41
N HIS A 121 -19.82 13.08 5.82
CA HIS A 121 -20.53 12.92 4.53
C HIS A 121 -21.83 12.11 4.69
N GLY A 122 -22.24 11.82 5.95
CA GLY A 122 -23.43 11.03 6.21
C GLY A 122 -23.30 9.57 5.77
N ASP A 123 -24.37 9.00 5.27
CA ASP A 123 -24.35 7.63 4.77
C ASP A 123 -23.90 7.62 3.30
N VAL A 124 -22.83 6.91 3.03
CA VAL A 124 -22.20 6.78 1.70
C VAL A 124 -22.07 5.32 1.29
N PRO A 125 -22.27 4.97 0.01
CA PRO A 125 -22.06 3.59 -0.44
C PRO A 125 -20.61 3.15 -0.23
N LEU A 126 -20.38 1.88 0.09
CA LEU A 126 -19.06 1.30 0.33
C LEU A 126 -18.05 1.65 -0.79
N HIS A 127 -18.42 1.48 -2.06
CA HIS A 127 -17.55 1.79 -3.18
C HIS A 127 -17.15 3.28 -3.22
N ALA A 128 -18.08 4.19 -2.88
CA ALA A 128 -17.80 5.62 -2.84
C ALA A 128 -16.90 5.99 -1.65
N ALA A 129 -17.09 5.34 -0.49
CA ALA A 129 -16.23 5.52 0.67
C ALA A 129 -14.77 5.16 0.36
N LEU A 130 -14.52 4.09 -0.41
CA LEU A 130 -13.17 3.75 -0.87
C LEU A 130 -12.67 4.74 -1.92
N ALA A 131 -13.47 5.07 -2.94
CA ALA A 131 -13.08 5.94 -4.04
C ALA A 131 -12.68 7.35 -3.56
N HIS A 132 -13.42 7.89 -2.60
CA HIS A 132 -13.13 9.19 -1.98
C HIS A 132 -12.16 9.09 -0.79
N SER A 133 -11.76 7.87 -0.43
CA SER A 133 -10.83 7.63 0.68
C SER A 133 -11.31 8.21 2.01
N TYR A 134 -12.60 8.08 2.33
CA TYR A 134 -13.18 8.57 3.57
C TYR A 134 -12.65 7.80 4.77
N ASN A 135 -12.17 8.52 5.79
CA ASN A 135 -11.54 7.92 6.96
C ASN A 135 -12.57 7.36 7.94
N LEU A 136 -13.66 8.11 8.19
CA LEU A 136 -14.65 7.74 9.20
C LEU A 136 -15.39 6.46 8.79
N ALA A 137 -15.84 6.37 7.54
CA ALA A 137 -16.46 5.17 6.97
C ALA A 137 -15.49 3.98 7.00
N THR A 138 -14.21 4.18 6.64
CA THR A 138 -13.18 3.12 6.67
C THR A 138 -12.95 2.59 8.09
N VAL A 139 -12.85 3.49 9.07
CA VAL A 139 -12.66 3.06 10.46
C VAL A 139 -13.89 2.31 10.96
N ARG A 140 -15.09 2.79 10.66
CA ARG A 140 -16.33 2.15 11.09
C ARG A 140 -16.46 0.73 10.57
N ILE A 141 -16.30 0.52 9.26
CA ILE A 141 -16.35 -0.83 8.68
C ILE A 141 -15.22 -1.72 9.20
N GLY A 142 -13.99 -1.18 9.29
CA GLY A 142 -12.83 -1.92 9.80
C GLY A 142 -12.96 -2.34 11.26
N MET A 143 -13.61 -1.53 12.09
CA MET A 143 -13.92 -1.89 13.48
C MET A 143 -15.02 -2.95 13.55
N ASP A 144 -16.02 -2.88 12.68
CA ASP A 144 -17.14 -3.82 12.65
C ASP A 144 -16.72 -5.22 12.17
N ILE A 145 -15.88 -5.32 11.16
CA ILE A 145 -15.26 -6.59 10.73
C ILE A 145 -14.16 -7.09 11.66
N GLY A 146 -13.55 -6.20 12.43
CA GLY A 146 -12.46 -6.46 13.35
C GLY A 146 -11.07 -6.24 12.76
N VAL A 147 -10.27 -5.40 13.42
CA VAL A 147 -8.90 -5.03 13.01
C VAL A 147 -8.00 -6.25 12.80
N GLY A 148 -8.19 -7.29 13.62
CA GLY A 148 -7.43 -8.56 13.51
C GLY A 148 -7.65 -9.29 12.19
N ARG A 149 -8.86 -9.22 11.61
CA ARG A 149 -9.16 -9.80 10.29
C ARG A 149 -8.46 -9.04 9.19
N VAL A 150 -8.47 -7.70 9.23
CA VAL A 150 -7.70 -6.87 8.28
C VAL A 150 -6.21 -7.18 8.36
N ALA A 151 -5.67 -7.37 9.58
CA ALA A 151 -4.28 -7.78 9.76
C ALA A 151 -4.00 -9.20 9.21
N LYS A 152 -4.97 -10.10 9.26
CA LYS A 152 -4.87 -11.44 8.64
C LYS A 152 -4.81 -11.30 7.11
N THR A 153 -5.75 -10.59 6.49
CA THR A 153 -5.76 -10.33 5.05
C THR A 153 -4.43 -9.70 4.59
N LEU A 154 -3.88 -8.73 5.35
CA LEU A 154 -2.57 -8.15 5.05
C LEU A 154 -1.46 -9.22 5.03
N ARG A 155 -1.43 -10.15 5.98
CA ARG A 155 -0.44 -11.25 5.97
C ARG A 155 -0.63 -12.21 4.80
N GLU A 156 -1.86 -12.48 4.43
CA GLU A 156 -2.20 -13.36 3.30
C GLU A 156 -1.76 -12.78 1.95
N THR A 157 -1.60 -11.45 1.84
CA THR A 157 -0.96 -10.82 0.67
C THR A 157 0.57 -10.95 0.66
N GLY A 158 1.18 -11.66 1.63
CA GLY A 158 2.62 -11.94 1.66
C GLY A 158 3.45 -11.01 2.54
N VAL A 159 2.83 -10.09 3.28
CA VAL A 159 3.56 -9.23 4.24
C VAL A 159 3.96 -10.03 5.47
N GLN A 160 5.28 -10.18 5.67
CA GLN A 160 5.85 -10.95 6.79
C GLN A 160 6.15 -10.08 8.02
N ARG A 161 6.20 -8.77 7.87
CA ARG A 161 6.52 -7.83 8.95
C ARG A 161 5.46 -7.92 10.07
N PRO A 162 5.87 -8.03 11.34
CA PRO A 162 4.95 -7.91 12.46
C PRO A 162 4.26 -6.55 12.45
N VAL A 163 2.94 -6.55 12.58
CA VAL A 163 2.14 -5.32 12.66
C VAL A 163 1.37 -5.27 13.96
N ASN A 164 1.31 -4.08 14.56
CA ASN A 164 0.50 -3.85 15.74
C ASN A 164 -0.97 -3.73 15.38
N ILE A 165 -1.82 -4.50 16.06
CA ILE A 165 -3.26 -4.55 15.78
C ILE A 165 -3.97 -3.48 16.63
N TYR A 166 -3.87 -2.21 16.23
CA TYR A 166 -4.58 -1.09 16.84
C TYR A 166 -5.60 -0.50 15.84
N PRO A 167 -6.67 0.15 16.30
CA PRO A 167 -7.66 0.79 15.42
C PRO A 167 -7.07 1.74 14.38
N SER A 168 -5.98 2.44 14.71
CA SER A 168 -5.29 3.35 13.79
C SER A 168 -4.61 2.64 12.60
N MET A 169 -4.44 1.30 12.67
CA MET A 169 -4.00 0.49 11.53
C MET A 169 -4.95 0.63 10.34
N LEU A 170 -6.25 0.79 10.59
CA LEU A 170 -7.27 0.96 9.54
C LEU A 170 -7.07 2.22 8.69
N LEU A 171 -6.29 3.18 9.17
CA LEU A 171 -5.86 4.38 8.44
C LEU A 171 -4.37 4.37 8.09
N GLY A 172 -3.73 3.20 8.17
CA GLY A 172 -2.35 2.99 7.75
C GLY A 172 -1.30 3.54 8.69
N ALA A 173 -1.58 3.56 10.00
CA ALA A 173 -0.56 3.86 11.02
C ALA A 173 0.49 2.72 11.16
N LEU A 174 0.35 1.64 10.41
CA LEU A 174 1.38 0.61 10.27
C LEU A 174 2.46 1.08 9.29
N THR A 175 3.68 0.57 9.46
CA THR A 175 4.82 0.95 8.63
C THR A 175 5.29 -0.23 7.77
N LEU A 176 5.38 0.01 6.45
CA LEU A 176 5.91 -0.95 5.47
C LEU A 176 6.96 -0.27 4.59
N THR A 177 7.75 -1.09 3.90
CA THR A 177 8.62 -0.63 2.81
C THR A 177 7.81 -0.54 1.50
N PRO A 178 8.28 0.23 0.49
CA PRO A 178 7.69 0.18 -0.85
C PRO A 178 7.59 -1.23 -1.43
N PHE A 179 8.59 -2.08 -1.16
CA PHE A 179 8.58 -3.49 -1.56
C PHE A 179 7.39 -4.26 -0.95
N GLU A 180 7.18 -4.13 0.37
CA GLU A 180 6.06 -4.79 1.06
C GLU A 180 4.69 -4.24 0.57
N VAL A 181 4.59 -2.93 0.30
CA VAL A 181 3.39 -2.35 -0.31
C VAL A 181 3.18 -2.91 -1.72
N THR A 182 4.24 -3.03 -2.52
CA THR A 182 4.15 -3.61 -3.86
C THR A 182 3.66 -5.06 -3.80
N GLN A 183 4.09 -5.85 -2.81
CA GLN A 183 3.61 -7.21 -2.59
C GLN A 183 2.10 -7.25 -2.35
N VAL A 184 1.58 -6.34 -1.52
CA VAL A 184 0.12 -6.20 -1.28
C VAL A 184 -0.62 -5.89 -2.58
N TYR A 185 -0.14 -4.90 -3.32
CA TYR A 185 -0.81 -4.43 -4.54
C TYR A 185 -0.65 -5.39 -5.71
N GLN A 186 0.40 -6.22 -5.73
CA GLN A 186 0.53 -7.32 -6.68
C GLN A 186 -0.60 -8.33 -6.49
N ALA A 187 -0.92 -8.72 -5.24
CA ALA A 187 -2.02 -9.62 -4.96
C ALA A 187 -3.38 -9.04 -5.39
N LEU A 188 -3.61 -7.74 -5.14
CA LEU A 188 -4.84 -7.06 -5.59
C LEU A 188 -4.94 -6.99 -7.12
N ALA A 189 -3.83 -6.70 -7.81
CA ALA A 189 -3.79 -6.64 -9.27
C ALA A 189 -3.81 -8.02 -9.93
N GLY A 190 -3.35 -9.04 -9.23
CA GLY A 190 -3.27 -10.45 -9.65
C GLY A 190 -4.54 -11.25 -9.35
N ASP A 191 -5.71 -10.61 -9.37
CA ASP A 191 -7.01 -11.24 -9.15
C ASP A 191 -7.10 -12.02 -7.82
N GLY A 192 -6.39 -11.55 -6.79
CA GLY A 192 -6.33 -12.16 -5.46
C GLY A 192 -5.21 -13.20 -5.27
N PHE A 193 -4.45 -13.51 -6.31
CA PHE A 193 -3.30 -14.43 -6.21
C PHE A 193 -2.06 -13.68 -5.72
N ALA A 194 -1.62 -13.99 -4.50
CA ALA A 194 -0.40 -13.42 -3.92
C ALA A 194 0.84 -14.15 -4.45
N MET A 195 1.42 -13.64 -5.54
CA MET A 195 2.67 -14.15 -6.10
C MET A 195 3.85 -13.47 -5.41
N PRO A 196 4.83 -14.24 -4.85
CA PRO A 196 6.02 -13.64 -4.25
C PRO A 196 6.79 -12.77 -5.25
N LEU A 197 7.15 -11.56 -4.82
CA LEU A 197 7.99 -10.68 -5.64
C LEU A 197 9.39 -11.30 -5.79
N ARG A 198 9.89 -11.38 -7.01
CA ARG A 198 11.23 -11.90 -7.31
C ARG A 198 11.92 -11.10 -8.40
N SER A 199 13.24 -11.02 -8.31
CA SER A 199 14.11 -10.37 -9.30
C SER A 199 15.09 -11.36 -9.93
N ILE A 200 15.14 -12.60 -9.45
CA ILE A 200 16.02 -13.67 -9.95
C ILE A 200 15.14 -14.84 -10.38
N ASN A 201 15.33 -15.29 -11.61
CA ASN A 201 14.66 -16.47 -12.15
C ASN A 201 15.49 -17.73 -11.95
N ALA A 202 16.81 -17.66 -12.19
CA ALA A 202 17.67 -18.81 -12.03
C ALA A 202 19.12 -18.41 -11.71
N VAL A 203 19.78 -19.28 -10.99
CA VAL A 203 21.23 -19.24 -10.79
C VAL A 203 21.76 -20.56 -11.32
N MET A 204 22.65 -20.50 -12.30
CA MET A 204 23.29 -21.68 -12.91
C MET A 204 24.78 -21.60 -12.65
N ASP A 205 25.42 -22.74 -12.44
CA ASP A 205 26.86 -22.87 -12.43
C ASP A 205 27.41 -23.19 -13.84
N GLN A 206 28.68 -23.57 -13.94
CA GLN A 206 29.31 -23.89 -15.22
C GLN A 206 28.83 -25.24 -15.83
N GLN A 207 28.05 -25.99 -15.07
CA GLN A 207 27.55 -27.31 -15.52
C GLN A 207 26.06 -27.27 -15.93
N GLY A 208 25.38 -26.14 -15.72
CA GLY A 208 23.97 -25.86 -16.10
C GLY A 208 22.95 -26.06 -14.99
#